data_dc482a11a9a16c718d76c85c875ea7dd
#
_entry.id   dc482a11a9a16c718d76c85c875ea7dd
#
_cell.length_a   1.000
_cell.length_b   1.000
_cell.length_c   1.000
_cell.angle_alpha   90.00
_cell.angle_beta   90.00
_cell.angle_gamma   90.00
#
_symmetry.space_group_name_H-M   'P 1'
#
loop_
_entity.id
_entity.type
_entity.pdbx_description
1 polymer ?
#
loop_
_entity_poly.entity_id
_entity_poly.type
_entity_poly.pdbx_seq_one_letter_code
_entity_poly.pdbx_strand_id
1 'polypeptide(L)'
;CVPADARLSVVFAARQAGVIAGLDCARLAMLQLDPDARFEALVADGDAVGADTALARVDGNARAILSAERTALNLLGRLSGVATLTRAYVDAVAGTKARIVDTRKTTPGLRALEKYAVRCGGGVNHRFGLDDAVLIKDNHLVAAGGIRPAIERVRAGLGHMAKIEL
;
A
#
# COMPACT_ATOMS: atom_id res chain seq x y z
N CYS A 1 5.62 -34.64 0.11
CA CYS A 1 5.19 -35.12 -1.21
C CYS A 1 5.95 -34.48 -2.38
N VAL A 2 6.62 -33.34 -2.17
CA VAL A 2 7.43 -32.66 -3.20
C VAL A 2 8.92 -33.00 -2.97
N PRO A 3 9.68 -33.51 -3.96
CA PRO A 3 11.11 -33.72 -3.86
C PRO A 3 11.87 -32.44 -3.52
N ALA A 4 13.02 -32.53 -2.84
CA ALA A 4 13.77 -31.35 -2.39
C ALA A 4 14.38 -30.55 -3.57
N ASP A 5 14.73 -31.25 -4.62
CA ASP A 5 15.36 -30.76 -5.85
C ASP A 5 14.34 -30.37 -6.95
N ALA A 6 13.04 -30.60 -6.71
CA ALA A 6 11.99 -30.27 -7.67
C ALA A 6 11.97 -28.76 -7.97
N ARG A 7 11.85 -28.44 -9.23
CA ARG A 7 11.68 -27.05 -9.71
C ARG A 7 10.26 -26.81 -10.21
N LEU A 8 9.81 -25.58 -10.11
CA LEU A 8 8.48 -25.19 -10.52
C LEU A 8 8.53 -23.80 -11.20
N SER A 9 7.75 -23.66 -12.26
CA SER A 9 7.46 -22.38 -12.90
C SER A 9 5.98 -22.07 -12.70
N VAL A 10 5.68 -20.90 -12.14
CA VAL A 10 4.31 -20.46 -11.85
C VAL A 10 4.07 -19.06 -12.37
N VAL A 11 2.79 -18.72 -12.59
CA VAL A 11 2.35 -17.38 -12.98
C VAL A 11 1.40 -16.87 -11.92
N PHE A 12 1.65 -15.66 -11.42
CA PHE A 12 0.66 -14.88 -10.69
C PHE A 12 -0.29 -14.23 -11.71
N ALA A 13 -1.59 -14.45 -11.55
CA ALA A 13 -2.60 -13.88 -12.44
C ALA A 13 -3.70 -13.19 -11.64
N ALA A 14 -4.21 -12.07 -12.18
CA ALA A 14 -5.36 -11.37 -11.62
C ALA A 14 -6.64 -12.21 -11.80
N ARG A 15 -7.40 -12.44 -10.74
CA ARG A 15 -8.70 -13.12 -10.81
C ARG A 15 -9.83 -12.21 -11.27
N GLN A 16 -9.65 -10.91 -11.14
CA GLN A 16 -10.60 -9.88 -11.53
C GLN A 16 -9.86 -8.60 -11.94
N ALA A 17 -10.54 -7.69 -12.62
CA ALA A 17 -9.98 -6.40 -12.99
C ALA A 17 -9.65 -5.57 -11.74
N GLY A 18 -8.58 -4.79 -11.80
CA GLY A 18 -8.16 -3.93 -10.70
C GLY A 18 -6.85 -3.20 -10.96
N VAL A 19 -6.37 -2.49 -9.95
CA VAL A 19 -5.07 -1.81 -9.95
C VAL A 19 -4.10 -2.61 -9.11
N ILE A 20 -2.93 -2.90 -9.66
CA ILE A 20 -1.92 -3.74 -8.99
C ILE A 20 -1.09 -2.91 -8.01
N ALA A 21 -0.82 -3.50 -6.84
CA ALA A 21 0.12 -2.97 -5.86
C ALA A 21 0.71 -4.09 -5.01
N GLY A 22 2.03 -4.06 -4.79
CA GLY A 22 2.73 -5.00 -3.92
C GLY A 22 3.48 -6.11 -4.63
N LEU A 23 3.84 -5.95 -5.91
CA LEU A 23 4.68 -6.90 -6.64
C LEU A 23 6.02 -7.15 -5.95
N ASP A 24 6.65 -6.10 -5.39
CA ASP A 24 7.88 -6.26 -4.61
C ASP A 24 7.67 -7.06 -3.32
N CYS A 25 6.53 -6.93 -2.65
CA CYS A 25 6.21 -7.77 -1.50
C CYS A 25 6.09 -9.25 -1.89
N ALA A 26 5.45 -9.54 -3.02
CA ALA A 26 5.35 -10.89 -3.56
C ALA A 26 6.74 -11.44 -3.94
N ARG A 27 7.57 -10.64 -4.62
CA ARG A 27 8.94 -10.99 -4.97
C ARG A 27 9.78 -11.31 -3.73
N LEU A 28 9.76 -10.43 -2.74
CA LEU A 28 10.52 -10.63 -1.50
C LEU A 28 10.07 -11.86 -0.73
N ALA A 29 8.77 -12.16 -0.70
CA ALA A 29 8.26 -13.39 -0.08
C ALA A 29 8.85 -14.65 -0.73
N MET A 30 9.00 -14.66 -2.07
CA MET A 30 9.64 -15.77 -2.79
C MET A 30 11.14 -15.86 -2.47
N LEU A 31 11.86 -14.75 -2.57
CA LEU A 31 13.31 -14.69 -2.39
C LEU A 31 13.75 -15.00 -0.94
N GLN A 32 12.89 -14.81 0.05
CA GLN A 32 13.18 -15.19 1.44
C GLN A 32 13.33 -16.72 1.61
N LEU A 33 12.67 -17.51 0.79
CA LEU A 33 12.70 -18.98 0.86
C LEU A 33 13.56 -19.61 -0.23
N ASP A 34 13.75 -18.94 -1.35
CA ASP A 34 14.66 -19.34 -2.43
C ASP A 34 15.35 -18.08 -2.99
N PRO A 35 16.54 -17.74 -2.46
CA PRO A 35 17.30 -16.57 -2.96
C PRO A 35 17.67 -16.64 -4.44
N ASP A 36 17.73 -17.84 -5.03
CA ASP A 36 18.05 -18.08 -6.43
C ASP A 36 16.81 -18.12 -7.32
N ALA A 37 15.60 -17.94 -6.76
CA ALA A 37 14.37 -17.88 -7.55
C ALA A 37 14.40 -16.68 -8.50
N ARG A 38 14.02 -16.93 -9.76
CA ARG A 38 13.81 -15.87 -10.74
C ARG A 38 12.38 -15.36 -10.63
N PHE A 39 12.23 -14.11 -10.24
CA PHE A 39 10.95 -13.39 -10.25
C PHE A 39 10.96 -12.35 -11.37
N GLU A 40 10.04 -12.47 -12.32
CA GLU A 40 9.86 -11.56 -13.46
C GLU A 40 8.49 -10.90 -13.36
N ALA A 41 8.46 -9.60 -13.05
CA ALA A 41 7.24 -8.80 -13.10
C ALA A 41 6.87 -8.53 -14.56
N LEU A 42 5.61 -8.79 -14.92
CA LEU A 42 5.05 -8.58 -16.27
C LEU A 42 4.23 -7.29 -16.35
N VAL A 43 3.90 -6.71 -15.23
CA VAL A 43 3.21 -5.42 -15.06
C VAL A 43 3.90 -4.63 -13.95
N ALA A 44 3.54 -3.36 -13.80
CA ALA A 44 4.04 -2.50 -12.73
C ALA A 44 2.97 -2.23 -11.66
N ASP A 45 3.41 -1.90 -10.45
CA ASP A 45 2.51 -1.36 -9.43
C ASP A 45 1.91 -0.03 -9.91
N GLY A 46 0.60 0.12 -9.82
CA GLY A 46 -0.19 1.23 -10.37
C GLY A 46 -0.87 0.92 -11.71
N ASP A 47 -0.49 -0.15 -12.40
CA ASP A 47 -1.15 -0.56 -13.63
C ASP A 47 -2.57 -1.05 -13.36
N ALA A 48 -3.50 -0.64 -14.21
CA ALA A 48 -4.84 -1.19 -14.28
C ALA A 48 -4.84 -2.42 -15.19
N VAL A 49 -5.34 -3.55 -14.68
CA VAL A 49 -5.35 -4.82 -15.40
C VAL A 49 -6.76 -5.40 -15.47
N GLY A 50 -7.00 -6.23 -16.48
CA GLY A 50 -8.20 -7.04 -16.61
C GLY A 50 -8.10 -8.36 -15.84
N ALA A 51 -9.21 -9.09 -15.78
CA ALA A 51 -9.20 -10.48 -15.30
C ALA A 51 -8.26 -11.33 -16.17
N ASP A 52 -7.69 -12.36 -15.58
CA ASP A 52 -6.75 -13.33 -16.19
C ASP A 52 -5.44 -12.73 -16.72
N THR A 53 -5.17 -11.44 -16.46
CA THR A 53 -3.88 -10.84 -16.79
C THR A 53 -2.77 -11.48 -15.95
N ALA A 54 -1.70 -11.94 -16.62
CA ALA A 54 -0.48 -12.41 -15.98
C ALA A 54 0.27 -11.22 -15.36
N LEU A 55 0.53 -11.28 -14.05
CA LEU A 55 1.16 -10.20 -13.27
C LEU A 55 2.66 -10.41 -13.09
N ALA A 56 3.06 -11.65 -12.84
CA ALA A 56 4.46 -12.02 -12.67
C ALA A 56 4.66 -13.50 -12.96
N ARG A 57 5.88 -13.87 -13.34
CA ARG A 57 6.34 -15.26 -13.48
C ARG A 57 7.41 -15.54 -12.43
N VAL A 58 7.37 -16.75 -11.86
CA VAL A 58 8.35 -17.19 -10.87
C VAL A 58 8.86 -18.57 -11.22
N ASP A 59 10.19 -18.71 -11.29
CA ASP A 59 10.89 -19.99 -11.53
C ASP A 59 11.83 -20.24 -10.37
N GLY A 60 11.71 -21.40 -9.70
CA GLY A 60 12.54 -21.70 -8.53
C GLY A 60 12.32 -23.08 -7.95
N ASN A 61 12.79 -23.27 -6.72
CA ASN A 61 12.55 -24.49 -5.96
C ASN A 61 11.05 -24.64 -5.65
N ALA A 62 10.49 -25.80 -5.99
CA ALA A 62 9.05 -26.04 -5.86
C ALA A 62 8.55 -25.95 -4.41
N ARG A 63 9.32 -26.44 -3.42
CA ARG A 63 8.95 -26.35 -2.00
C ARG A 63 8.92 -24.91 -1.52
N ALA A 64 9.92 -24.12 -1.91
CA ALA A 64 10.02 -22.70 -1.54
C ALA A 64 8.86 -21.91 -2.12
N ILE A 65 8.58 -22.05 -3.42
CA ILE A 65 7.46 -21.38 -4.10
C ILE A 65 6.13 -21.72 -3.42
N LEU A 66 5.83 -23.01 -3.20
CA LEU A 66 4.58 -23.44 -2.56
C LEU A 66 4.46 -22.95 -1.11
N SER A 67 5.57 -22.82 -0.39
CA SER A 67 5.57 -22.28 0.98
C SER A 67 5.40 -20.78 1.04
N ALA A 68 5.97 -20.03 0.08
CA ALA A 68 5.87 -18.57 0.02
C ALA A 68 4.55 -18.08 -0.58
N GLU A 69 3.90 -18.90 -1.42
CA GLU A 69 2.73 -18.52 -2.23
C GLU A 69 1.66 -17.79 -1.45
N ARG A 70 1.25 -18.33 -0.30
CA ARG A 70 0.16 -17.74 0.46
C ARG A 70 0.51 -16.35 1.00
N THR A 71 1.73 -16.16 1.48
CA THR A 71 2.21 -14.85 1.96
C THR A 71 2.27 -13.85 0.81
N ALA A 72 2.83 -14.25 -0.33
CA ALA A 72 2.93 -13.42 -1.53
C ALA A 72 1.54 -12.99 -2.02
N LEU A 73 0.61 -13.93 -2.17
CA LEU A 73 -0.75 -13.66 -2.64
C LEU A 73 -1.56 -12.82 -1.66
N ASN A 74 -1.40 -13.01 -0.34
CA ASN A 74 -2.11 -12.23 0.66
C ASN A 74 -1.68 -10.75 0.63
N LEU A 75 -0.37 -10.48 0.53
CA LEU A 75 0.14 -9.11 0.43
C LEU A 75 -0.25 -8.47 -0.90
N LEU A 76 -0.01 -9.14 -2.02
CA LEU A 76 -0.35 -8.64 -3.35
C LEU A 76 -1.86 -8.37 -3.48
N GLY A 77 -2.70 -9.30 -3.04
CA GLY A 77 -4.16 -9.16 -3.08
C GLY A 77 -4.68 -8.05 -2.16
N ARG A 78 -4.14 -7.94 -0.93
CA ARG A 78 -4.50 -6.87 0.01
C ARG A 78 -4.18 -5.49 -0.56
N LEU A 79 -2.95 -5.30 -1.02
CA LEU A 79 -2.48 -4.01 -1.51
C LEU A 79 -3.17 -3.63 -2.83
N SER A 80 -3.35 -4.57 -3.75
CA SER A 80 -4.10 -4.33 -4.98
C SER A 80 -5.56 -3.99 -4.70
N GLY A 81 -6.18 -4.60 -3.69
CA GLY A 81 -7.53 -4.23 -3.24
C GLY A 81 -7.62 -2.79 -2.75
N VAL A 82 -6.64 -2.32 -1.95
CA VAL A 82 -6.55 -0.91 -1.50
C VAL A 82 -6.35 0.02 -2.70
N ALA A 83 -5.44 -0.31 -3.62
CA ALA A 83 -5.17 0.48 -4.82
C ALA A 83 -6.40 0.57 -5.73
N THR A 84 -7.09 -0.54 -5.94
CA THR A 84 -8.31 -0.62 -6.77
C THR A 84 -9.43 0.24 -6.20
N LEU A 85 -9.70 0.13 -4.90
CA LEU A 85 -10.72 0.95 -4.24
C LEU A 85 -10.34 2.44 -4.29
N THR A 86 -9.06 2.77 -4.06
CA THR A 86 -8.58 4.15 -4.17
C THR A 86 -8.81 4.70 -5.59
N ARG A 87 -8.50 3.93 -6.62
CA ARG A 87 -8.73 4.33 -8.02
C ARG A 87 -10.20 4.64 -8.27
N ALA A 88 -11.12 3.83 -7.77
CA ALA A 88 -12.55 4.11 -7.92
C ALA A 88 -12.97 5.45 -7.32
N TYR A 89 -12.42 5.81 -6.15
CA TYR A 89 -12.66 7.14 -5.56
C TYR A 89 -11.98 8.27 -6.34
N VAL A 90 -10.76 8.07 -6.83
CA VAL A 90 -10.04 9.05 -7.66
C VAL A 90 -10.82 9.33 -8.94
N ASP A 91 -11.31 8.30 -9.60
CA ASP A 91 -12.11 8.41 -10.83
C ASP A 91 -13.44 9.13 -10.56
N ALA A 92 -14.07 8.87 -9.41
CA ALA A 92 -15.33 9.54 -9.03
C ALA A 92 -15.20 11.06 -8.81
N VAL A 93 -14.00 11.56 -8.50
CA VAL A 93 -13.74 13.00 -8.34
C VAL A 93 -13.03 13.61 -9.55
N ALA A 94 -12.84 12.85 -10.61
CA ALA A 94 -12.17 13.31 -11.82
C ALA A 94 -12.86 14.58 -12.38
N GLY A 95 -12.08 15.53 -12.88
CA GLY A 95 -12.59 16.83 -13.36
C GLY A 95 -12.88 17.87 -12.28
N THR A 96 -12.72 17.53 -11.00
CA THR A 96 -12.81 18.46 -9.87
C THR A 96 -11.41 18.85 -9.35
N LYS A 97 -11.36 19.76 -8.36
CA LYS A 97 -10.12 20.10 -7.62
C LYS A 97 -9.89 19.18 -6.41
N ALA A 98 -10.82 18.26 -6.10
CA ALA A 98 -10.71 17.36 -4.97
C ALA A 98 -9.60 16.32 -5.20
N ARG A 99 -8.95 15.92 -4.11
CA ARG A 99 -7.98 14.81 -4.12
C ARG A 99 -8.37 13.80 -3.05
N ILE A 100 -8.25 12.54 -3.39
CA ILE A 100 -8.47 11.45 -2.45
C ILE A 100 -7.19 11.28 -1.62
N VAL A 101 -7.33 11.35 -0.30
CA VAL A 101 -6.22 11.19 0.64
C VAL A 101 -6.48 10.04 1.60
N ASP A 102 -5.42 9.38 2.03
CA ASP A 102 -5.48 8.34 3.06
C ASP A 102 -5.60 8.92 4.48
N THR A 103 -5.63 8.07 5.46
CA THR A 103 -5.61 8.42 6.88
C THR A 103 -4.60 7.56 7.65
N ARG A 104 -4.51 7.77 8.97
CA ARG A 104 -3.77 6.89 9.89
C ARG A 104 -4.60 5.71 10.40
N LYS A 105 -5.83 5.53 9.93
CA LYS A 105 -6.69 4.38 10.25
C LYS A 105 -6.29 3.19 9.36
N THR A 106 -5.19 2.56 9.69
CA THR A 106 -4.55 1.49 8.91
C THR A 106 -4.49 0.19 9.70
N THR A 107 -4.33 -0.92 9.00
CA THR A 107 -4.06 -2.21 9.62
C THR A 107 -2.75 -2.12 10.43
N PRO A 108 -2.74 -2.55 11.70
CA PRO A 108 -1.51 -2.56 12.51
C PRO A 108 -0.34 -3.23 11.76
N GLY A 109 0.81 -2.55 11.77
CA GLY A 109 2.02 -3.00 11.08
C GLY A 109 2.05 -2.77 9.56
N LEU A 110 0.92 -2.49 8.89
CA LEU A 110 0.86 -2.40 7.43
C LEU A 110 0.74 -0.97 6.89
N ARG A 111 0.85 0.08 7.73
CA ARG A 111 0.63 1.48 7.30
C ARG A 111 1.49 1.89 6.11
N ALA A 112 2.77 1.54 6.11
CA ALA A 112 3.67 1.91 5.02
C ALA A 112 3.20 1.30 3.68
N LEU A 113 2.81 0.03 3.70
CA LEU A 113 2.35 -0.69 2.52
C LEU A 113 0.97 -0.21 2.06
N GLU A 114 0.03 0.02 2.98
CA GLU A 114 -1.31 0.51 2.62
C GLU A 114 -1.26 1.94 2.06
N LYS A 115 -0.42 2.82 2.63
CA LYS A 115 -0.20 4.16 2.06
C LYS A 115 0.49 4.13 0.70
N TYR A 116 1.40 3.20 0.49
CA TYR A 116 1.98 2.93 -0.83
C TYR A 116 0.90 2.51 -1.83
N ALA A 117 0.03 1.57 -1.45
CA ALA A 117 -1.07 1.10 -2.30
C ALA A 117 -2.07 2.23 -2.66
N VAL A 118 -2.33 3.16 -1.74
CA VAL A 118 -3.13 4.36 -2.04
C VAL A 118 -2.49 5.19 -3.15
N ARG A 119 -1.17 5.36 -3.16
CA ARG A 119 -0.47 6.06 -4.26
C ARG A 119 -0.58 5.30 -5.58
N CYS A 120 -0.44 3.98 -5.56
CA CYS A 120 -0.64 3.13 -6.75
C CYS A 120 -2.04 3.31 -7.34
N GLY A 121 -3.06 3.50 -6.49
CA GLY A 121 -4.43 3.81 -6.90
C GLY A 121 -4.65 5.24 -7.42
N GLY A 122 -3.63 6.12 -7.35
CA GLY A 122 -3.72 7.53 -7.76
C GLY A 122 -4.14 8.48 -6.65
N GLY A 123 -4.29 8.00 -5.41
CA GLY A 123 -4.51 8.82 -4.23
C GLY A 123 -3.24 9.51 -3.73
N VAL A 124 -3.38 10.34 -2.70
CA VAL A 124 -2.30 11.10 -2.09
C VAL A 124 -2.18 10.71 -0.62
N ASN A 125 -0.96 10.66 -0.11
CA ASN A 125 -0.75 10.38 1.31
C ASN A 125 -1.01 11.62 2.16
N HIS A 126 -1.80 11.46 3.22
CA HIS A 126 -1.84 12.34 4.36
C HIS A 126 -0.63 12.06 5.26
N ARG A 127 -0.49 12.78 6.39
CA ARG A 127 0.61 12.57 7.34
C ARG A 127 0.77 11.08 7.69
N PHE A 128 2.02 10.65 7.80
CA PHE A 128 2.36 9.26 8.10
C PHE A 128 2.28 8.97 9.60
N GLY A 129 2.80 9.89 10.41
CA GLY A 129 2.94 9.74 11.85
C GLY A 129 2.29 10.88 12.65
N LEU A 130 2.92 11.20 13.77
CA LEU A 130 2.61 12.37 14.59
C LEU A 130 3.72 13.42 14.54
N ASP A 131 4.79 13.10 13.82
CA ASP A 131 6.05 13.83 13.72
C ASP A 131 6.22 14.56 12.38
N ASP A 132 5.42 14.23 11.36
CA ASP A 132 5.54 14.80 10.02
C ASP A 132 4.52 15.92 9.73
N ALA A 133 3.40 16.00 10.45
CA ALA A 133 2.45 17.11 10.38
C ALA A 133 1.50 17.11 11.58
N VAL A 134 0.92 18.26 11.88
CA VAL A 134 -0.08 18.40 12.96
C VAL A 134 -1.48 18.34 12.38
N LEU A 135 -2.33 17.53 13.04
CA LEU A 135 -3.77 17.52 12.85
C LEU A 135 -4.44 17.76 14.20
N ILE A 136 -5.06 18.92 14.35
CA ILE A 136 -5.85 19.28 15.52
C ILE A 136 -7.27 18.76 15.30
N LYS A 137 -7.82 18.07 16.29
CA LYS A 137 -9.16 17.51 16.26
C LYS A 137 -10.01 18.06 17.39
N ASP A 138 -11.31 17.79 17.36
CA ASP A 138 -12.29 18.17 18.37
C ASP A 138 -11.83 17.94 19.82
N ASN A 139 -11.35 16.75 20.14
CA ASN A 139 -10.82 16.44 21.47
C ASN A 139 -9.60 17.31 21.85
N HIS A 140 -8.77 17.66 20.88
CA HIS A 140 -7.65 18.57 21.13
C HIS A 140 -8.14 19.99 21.40
N LEU A 141 -9.19 20.46 20.72
CA LEU A 141 -9.78 21.77 20.93
C LEU A 141 -10.39 21.90 22.31
N VAL A 142 -11.11 20.87 22.77
CA VAL A 142 -11.66 20.81 24.13
C VAL A 142 -10.56 20.92 25.18
N ALA A 143 -9.50 20.11 25.04
CA ALA A 143 -8.38 20.11 25.98
C ALA A 143 -7.55 21.41 25.94
N ALA A 144 -7.47 22.07 24.79
CA ALA A 144 -6.73 23.30 24.61
C ALA A 144 -7.51 24.58 24.99
N GLY A 145 -8.81 24.48 25.20
CA GLY A 145 -9.68 25.63 25.50
C GLY A 145 -10.10 26.43 24.24
N GLY A 146 -10.13 25.77 23.08
CA GLY A 146 -10.60 26.33 21.81
C GLY A 146 -9.58 26.36 20.69
N ILE A 147 -10.02 26.86 19.52
CA ILE A 147 -9.24 26.87 18.28
C ILE A 147 -7.97 27.72 18.41
N ARG A 148 -8.12 28.99 18.80
CA ARG A 148 -7.01 29.94 18.87
C ARG A 148 -5.91 29.46 19.82
N PRO A 149 -6.20 29.09 21.10
CA PRO A 149 -5.17 28.56 22.02
C PRO A 149 -4.49 27.29 21.51
N ALA A 150 -5.22 26.41 20.81
CA ALA A 150 -4.66 25.22 20.23
C ALA A 150 -3.61 25.55 19.16
N ILE A 151 -3.94 26.43 18.21
CA ILE A 151 -3.03 26.85 17.13
C ILE A 151 -1.80 27.58 17.68
N GLU A 152 -2.00 28.53 18.64
CA GLU A 152 -0.90 29.30 19.24
C GLU A 152 0.11 28.40 19.96
N ARG A 153 -0.37 27.43 20.75
CA ARG A 153 0.52 26.46 21.43
C ARG A 153 1.28 25.58 20.45
N VAL A 154 0.61 25.11 19.39
CA VAL A 154 1.27 24.31 18.37
C VAL A 154 2.35 25.13 17.65
N ARG A 155 2.06 26.36 17.26
CA ARG A 155 3.03 27.26 16.59
C ARG A 155 4.21 27.63 17.47
N ALA A 156 4.00 27.75 18.78
CA ALA A 156 5.09 28.03 19.71
C ALA A 156 6.09 26.86 19.87
N GLY A 157 5.63 25.62 19.66
CA GLY A 157 6.46 24.42 19.80
C GLY A 157 7.00 23.84 18.49
N LEU A 158 6.59 24.37 17.32
CA LEU A 158 6.95 23.82 16.02
C LEU A 158 7.72 24.79 15.15
N GLY A 159 8.62 24.27 14.31
CA GLY A 159 9.26 25.04 13.26
C GLY A 159 8.26 25.51 12.19
N HIS A 160 8.60 26.58 11.49
CA HIS A 160 7.76 27.23 10.49
C HIS A 160 7.37 26.36 9.28
N MET A 161 8.10 25.26 9.05
CA MET A 161 7.83 24.32 7.95
C MET A 161 6.76 23.26 8.29
N ALA A 162 6.35 23.14 9.55
CA ALA A 162 5.35 22.15 9.95
C ALA A 162 3.96 22.57 9.51
N LYS A 163 3.28 21.69 8.77
CA LYS A 163 1.88 21.92 8.35
C LYS A 163 0.94 21.67 9.52
N ILE A 164 -0.02 22.60 9.70
CA ILE A 164 -1.07 22.48 10.71
C ILE A 164 -2.41 22.40 9.97
N GLU A 165 -3.15 21.35 10.24
CA GLU A 165 -4.53 21.11 9.78
C GLU A 165 -5.47 21.05 10.98
N LEU A 166 -6.67 21.62 10.82
CA LEU A 166 -7.72 21.69 11.83
C LEU A 166 -9.02 21.09 11.28
#